data_792f7a14d280d36ace87080ecf4d30d5
#
_entry.id   792f7a14d280d36ace87080ecf4d30d5
#
_cell.length_a   1.000
_cell.length_b   1.000
_cell.length_c   1.000
_cell.angle_alpha   90.00
_cell.angle_beta   90.00
_cell.angle_gamma   90.00
#
_symmetry.space_group_name_H-M   'P 1'
#
loop_
_entity.id
_entity.type
_entity.pdbx_description
1 polymer ?
#
loop_
_entity_poly.entity_id
_entity_poly.type
_entity_poly.pdbx_seq_one_letter_code
_entity_poly.pdbx_strand_id
1 'polypeptide(L)'
;YIQQYVNNDLLVDLTPYIENGTIDVSNCNEDVLNSGKAGDGLYAICNGINAPALLYNKTALDEAGITVKDNMTMDEFIALCKEVREKTGYKTNIAYNNGENFIEYFLRANDVVMFEDGKLGGTADDYVSYFKLYEDGIKDGWVVDPSIFAERTIGSVEQDPMVYGSNPETMSWCAFNYTNQLTAIRSAAPEGVEIAITTWPSADPVKSDYLKPSQFFAITKDSANPDEAAKVLDFITNSVECNEILLGERGIPLSSSVADSIAPKMDETSQEVIKFINDVVSGNSSQINPPAADGSSEVNDLLNKLEEQVCYGQMTAEDAGWQLFTEGSKIMESKKNQ
;
A
#
# COMPACT_ATOMS: atom_id res chain seq x y z
N TYR A 1 -0.94 -16.45 -0.63
CA TYR A 1 -0.64 -17.76 -1.27
C TYR A 1 0.35 -18.61 -0.46
N ILE A 2 1.28 -18.01 0.35
CA ILE A 2 2.29 -18.78 1.10
C ILE A 2 1.61 -19.83 1.98
N GLN A 3 0.61 -19.44 2.78
CA GLN A 3 -0.13 -20.35 3.65
C GLN A 3 -0.75 -21.53 2.88
N GLN A 4 -1.30 -21.28 1.69
CA GLN A 4 -1.88 -22.31 0.84
C GLN A 4 -0.81 -23.33 0.38
N TYR A 5 0.37 -22.85 -0.03
CA TYR A 5 1.47 -23.73 -0.40
C TYR A 5 1.99 -24.55 0.79
N VAL A 6 2.09 -23.92 1.96
CA VAL A 6 2.52 -24.60 3.20
C VAL A 6 1.50 -25.65 3.63
N ASN A 7 0.21 -25.34 3.61
CA ASN A 7 -0.86 -26.29 3.95
C ASN A 7 -0.86 -27.53 3.04
N ASN A 8 -0.38 -27.41 1.80
CA ASN A 8 -0.25 -28.52 0.86
C ASN A 8 1.15 -29.16 0.87
N ASP A 9 2.00 -28.85 1.88
CA ASP A 9 3.37 -29.37 2.04
C ASP A 9 4.26 -29.20 0.80
N LEU A 10 4.14 -28.06 0.12
CA LEU A 10 4.87 -27.78 -1.13
C LEU A 10 6.18 -27.02 -0.95
N LEU A 11 6.43 -26.43 0.23
CA LEU A 11 7.58 -25.57 0.49
C LEU A 11 8.48 -26.13 1.60
N VAL A 12 9.77 -25.87 1.47
CA VAL A 12 10.79 -26.19 2.48
C VAL A 12 10.77 -25.10 3.55
N ASP A 13 10.81 -25.48 4.82
CA ASP A 13 11.05 -24.55 5.93
C ASP A 13 12.49 -24.01 5.87
N LEU A 14 12.64 -22.71 5.78
CA LEU A 14 13.92 -22.02 5.68
C LEU A 14 14.55 -21.71 7.05
N THR A 15 13.82 -21.89 8.14
CA THR A 15 14.29 -21.60 9.50
C THR A 15 15.63 -22.28 9.82
N PRO A 16 15.83 -23.58 9.50
CA PRO A 16 17.12 -24.24 9.74
C PRO A 16 18.30 -23.63 8.98
N TYR A 17 18.06 -23.08 7.78
CA TYR A 17 19.09 -22.43 6.95
C TYR A 17 19.48 -21.06 7.49
N ILE A 18 18.56 -20.38 8.17
CA ILE A 18 18.86 -19.13 8.88
C ILE A 18 19.63 -19.43 10.16
N GLU A 19 19.19 -20.42 10.95
CA GLU A 19 19.82 -20.78 12.21
C GLU A 19 21.27 -21.27 12.03
N ASN A 20 21.57 -21.97 10.94
CA ASN A 20 22.92 -22.44 10.63
C ASN A 20 23.78 -21.43 9.86
N GLY A 21 23.22 -20.25 9.52
CA GLY A 21 23.93 -19.17 8.82
C GLY A 21 24.11 -19.37 7.33
N THR A 22 23.39 -20.33 6.71
CA THR A 22 23.37 -20.48 5.24
C THR A 22 22.66 -19.31 4.57
N ILE A 23 21.62 -18.78 5.20
CA ILE A 23 20.90 -17.59 4.79
C ILE A 23 21.09 -16.53 5.86
N ASP A 24 21.72 -15.41 5.52
CA ASP A 24 21.92 -14.27 6.43
C ASP A 24 20.76 -13.27 6.34
N VAL A 25 20.03 -13.10 7.43
CA VAL A 25 18.92 -12.13 7.53
C VAL A 25 19.22 -10.97 8.50
N SER A 26 20.47 -10.81 8.90
CA SER A 26 20.88 -9.83 9.94
C SER A 26 20.64 -8.37 9.54
N ASN A 27 20.58 -8.08 8.24
CA ASN A 27 20.29 -6.75 7.69
C ASN A 27 18.89 -6.65 7.09
N CYS A 28 18.01 -7.64 7.35
CA CYS A 28 16.64 -7.65 6.86
C CYS A 28 15.68 -7.06 7.90
N ASN A 29 14.69 -6.29 7.44
CA ASN A 29 13.63 -5.81 8.32
C ASN A 29 12.79 -7.02 8.80
N GLU A 30 12.64 -7.16 10.12
CA GLU A 30 11.99 -8.31 10.75
C GLU A 30 10.51 -8.41 10.39
N ASP A 31 9.78 -7.30 10.32
CA ASP A 31 8.35 -7.28 10.00
C ASP A 31 8.10 -7.78 8.57
N VAL A 32 8.98 -7.38 7.63
CA VAL A 32 8.90 -7.86 6.25
C VAL A 32 9.30 -9.33 6.15
N LEU A 33 10.33 -9.75 6.86
CA LEU A 33 10.76 -11.15 6.90
C LEU A 33 9.64 -12.05 7.44
N ASN A 34 8.95 -11.61 8.50
CA ASN A 34 7.83 -12.31 9.10
C ASN A 34 6.65 -12.50 8.14
N SER A 35 6.51 -11.69 7.10
CA SER A 35 5.48 -11.89 6.06
C SER A 35 5.67 -13.16 5.23
N GLY A 36 6.85 -13.77 5.26
CA GLY A 36 7.15 -15.07 4.67
C GLY A 36 6.86 -16.28 5.55
N LYS A 37 6.36 -16.05 6.78
CA LYS A 37 6.04 -17.11 7.75
C LYS A 37 4.66 -17.73 7.51
N ALA A 38 4.57 -19.00 7.91
CA ALA A 38 3.33 -19.72 8.07
C ALA A 38 3.45 -20.59 9.35
N GLY A 39 2.65 -20.32 10.37
CA GLY A 39 2.87 -20.87 11.72
C GLY A 39 4.22 -20.42 12.26
N ASP A 40 5.00 -21.37 12.80
CA ASP A 40 6.31 -21.10 13.42
C ASP A 40 7.47 -21.07 12.40
N GLY A 41 7.27 -21.57 11.18
CA GLY A 41 8.32 -21.69 10.15
C GLY A 41 8.34 -20.51 9.19
N LEU A 42 9.52 -20.21 8.64
CA LEU A 42 9.71 -19.28 7.53
C LEU A 42 9.82 -20.08 6.22
N TYR A 43 8.96 -19.82 5.25
CA TYR A 43 8.87 -20.60 4.00
C TYR A 43 9.22 -19.81 2.76
N ALA A 44 9.33 -18.49 2.88
CA ALA A 44 9.69 -17.64 1.75
C ALA A 44 10.41 -16.38 2.22
N ILE A 45 11.29 -15.85 1.39
CA ILE A 45 11.99 -14.58 1.62
C ILE A 45 11.55 -13.58 0.56
N CYS A 46 11.16 -12.40 1.00
CA CYS A 46 10.79 -11.30 0.12
C CYS A 46 12.01 -10.78 -0.63
N ASN A 47 11.88 -10.56 -1.92
CA ASN A 47 12.97 -10.05 -2.76
C ASN A 47 13.10 -8.52 -2.75
N GLY A 48 12.05 -7.82 -2.35
CA GLY A 48 12.06 -6.37 -2.30
C GLY A 48 10.89 -5.83 -1.51
N ILE A 49 10.98 -4.57 -1.14
CA ILE A 49 10.00 -3.86 -0.35
C ILE A 49 9.48 -2.62 -1.07
N ASN A 50 8.24 -2.28 -0.80
CA ASN A 50 7.59 -1.01 -1.12
C ASN A 50 6.91 -0.48 0.15
N ALA A 51 6.35 0.71 0.08
CA ALA A 51 5.55 1.29 1.16
C ALA A 51 4.33 2.01 0.60
N PRO A 52 3.23 2.17 1.36
CA PRO A 52 2.18 3.11 1.04
C PRO A 52 2.78 4.50 0.86
N ALA A 53 2.34 5.21 -0.17
CA ALA A 53 2.88 6.52 -0.51
C ALA A 53 1.80 7.43 -1.09
N LEU A 54 1.64 8.61 -0.52
CA LEU A 54 0.88 9.70 -1.10
C LEU A 54 1.80 10.45 -2.07
N LEU A 55 1.54 10.31 -3.35
CA LEU A 55 2.21 11.08 -4.38
C LEU A 55 1.47 12.40 -4.54
N TYR A 56 2.18 13.52 -4.70
CA TYR A 56 1.52 14.82 -4.79
C TYR A 56 2.20 15.76 -5.78
N ASN A 57 1.41 16.67 -6.37
CA ASN A 57 1.86 17.70 -7.29
C ASN A 57 2.58 18.81 -6.51
N LYS A 58 3.89 18.64 -6.34
CA LYS A 58 4.72 19.57 -5.59
C LYS A 58 4.75 20.96 -6.23
N THR A 59 4.81 21.03 -7.56
CA THR A 59 4.81 22.31 -8.29
C THR A 59 3.60 23.17 -7.92
N ALA A 60 2.39 22.62 -8.00
CA ALA A 60 1.17 23.36 -7.69
C ALA A 60 1.10 23.80 -6.21
N LEU A 61 1.60 22.97 -5.30
CA LEU A 61 1.60 23.29 -3.87
C LEU A 61 2.66 24.34 -3.51
N ASP A 62 3.86 24.26 -4.08
CA ASP A 62 4.92 25.25 -3.88
C ASP A 62 4.49 26.64 -4.40
N GLU A 63 3.87 26.70 -5.58
CA GLU A 63 3.32 27.92 -6.14
C GLU A 63 2.23 28.56 -5.26
N ALA A 64 1.46 27.73 -4.54
CA ALA A 64 0.44 28.17 -3.60
C ALA A 64 0.98 28.46 -2.19
N GLY A 65 2.27 28.24 -1.95
CA GLY A 65 2.91 28.38 -0.63
C GLY A 65 2.39 27.35 0.39
N ILE A 66 2.09 26.12 -0.06
CA ILE A 66 1.59 25.03 0.76
C ILE A 66 2.72 24.01 0.98
N THR A 67 2.93 23.61 2.24
CA THR A 67 3.93 22.60 2.61
C THR A 67 3.23 21.31 3.02
N VAL A 68 3.65 20.20 2.44
CA VAL A 68 3.24 18.84 2.83
C VAL A 68 4.28 18.29 3.80
N LYS A 69 3.86 17.59 4.83
CA LYS A 69 4.74 16.93 5.80
C LYS A 69 4.49 15.43 5.81
N ASP A 70 5.47 14.67 6.24
CA ASP A 70 5.32 13.25 6.50
C ASP A 70 4.49 13.00 7.76
N ASN A 71 3.87 11.82 7.83
CA ASN A 71 3.11 11.35 8.99
C ASN A 71 1.99 12.30 9.43
N MET A 72 1.26 12.86 8.44
CA MET A 72 0.09 13.69 8.74
C MET A 72 -0.98 12.88 9.45
N THR A 73 -1.59 13.47 10.47
CA THR A 73 -2.83 12.95 11.01
C THR A 73 -3.96 13.13 9.99
N MET A 74 -5.05 12.38 10.16
CA MET A 74 -6.21 12.51 9.27
C MET A 74 -6.81 13.93 9.31
N ASP A 75 -6.85 14.56 10.49
CA ASP A 75 -7.36 15.94 10.64
C ASP A 75 -6.46 16.95 9.91
N GLU A 76 -5.13 16.79 9.98
CA GLU A 76 -4.18 17.62 9.25
C GLU A 76 -4.32 17.45 7.74
N PHE A 77 -4.50 16.22 7.27
CA PHE A 77 -4.76 15.94 5.86
C PHE A 77 -6.05 16.58 5.36
N ILE A 78 -7.16 16.46 6.10
CA ILE A 78 -8.43 17.11 5.75
C ILE A 78 -8.28 18.63 5.69
N ALA A 79 -7.57 19.22 6.67
CA ALA A 79 -7.28 20.65 6.65
C ALA A 79 -6.45 21.06 5.43
N LEU A 80 -5.44 20.27 5.08
CA LEU A 80 -4.62 20.46 3.88
C LEU A 80 -5.45 20.36 2.59
N CYS A 81 -6.35 19.38 2.49
CA CYS A 81 -7.25 19.22 1.34
C CYS A 81 -8.11 20.47 1.10
N LYS A 82 -8.65 21.04 2.18
CA LYS A 82 -9.46 22.26 2.13
C LYS A 82 -8.61 23.48 1.72
N GLU A 83 -7.41 23.61 2.28
CA GLU A 83 -6.47 24.68 1.92
C GLU A 83 -6.04 24.60 0.44
N VAL A 84 -5.68 23.39 -0.04
CA VAL A 84 -5.33 23.17 -1.45
C VAL A 84 -6.50 23.53 -2.35
N ARG A 85 -7.72 23.07 -2.01
CA ARG A 85 -8.92 23.42 -2.76
C ARG A 85 -9.14 24.92 -2.85
N GLU A 86 -8.99 25.65 -1.74
CA GLU A 86 -9.18 27.10 -1.68
C GLU A 86 -8.14 27.86 -2.50
N LYS A 87 -6.86 27.48 -2.37
CA LYS A 87 -5.75 28.23 -2.99
C LYS A 87 -5.49 27.89 -4.44
N THR A 88 -5.71 26.64 -4.86
CA THR A 88 -5.32 26.15 -6.19
C THR A 88 -6.50 25.74 -7.07
N GLY A 89 -7.65 25.47 -6.48
CA GLY A 89 -8.80 24.88 -7.15
C GLY A 89 -8.69 23.36 -7.39
N TYR A 90 -7.54 22.74 -7.14
CA TYR A 90 -7.41 21.28 -7.22
C TYR A 90 -8.27 20.60 -6.15
N LYS A 91 -8.78 19.43 -6.50
CA LYS A 91 -9.49 18.54 -5.60
C LYS A 91 -8.57 17.45 -5.05
N THR A 92 -9.10 16.61 -4.20
CA THR A 92 -8.37 15.48 -3.60
C THR A 92 -8.97 14.17 -4.08
N ASN A 93 -8.13 13.29 -4.58
CA ASN A 93 -8.46 11.89 -4.79
C ASN A 93 -8.20 11.11 -3.51
N ILE A 94 -9.26 10.64 -2.84
CA ILE A 94 -9.13 9.77 -1.67
C ILE A 94 -9.11 8.33 -2.18
N ALA A 95 -7.92 7.78 -2.37
CA ALA A 95 -7.68 6.36 -2.65
C ALA A 95 -8.52 5.73 -3.79
N TYR A 96 -8.97 6.53 -4.73
CA TYR A 96 -9.79 6.13 -5.89
C TYR A 96 -9.29 4.86 -6.61
N ASN A 97 -7.96 4.66 -6.69
CA ASN A 97 -7.36 3.47 -7.29
C ASN A 97 -6.98 2.39 -6.26
N ASN A 98 -7.01 2.71 -4.97
CA ASN A 98 -6.50 1.89 -3.88
C ASN A 98 -7.44 1.87 -2.68
N GLY A 99 -8.75 2.04 -2.87
CA GLY A 99 -9.74 2.05 -1.79
C GLY A 99 -9.63 0.82 -0.90
N GLU A 100 -9.49 -0.35 -1.50
CA GLU A 100 -9.28 -1.62 -0.79
C GLU A 100 -8.04 -1.64 0.10
N ASN A 101 -6.94 -1.03 -0.32
CA ASN A 101 -5.73 -0.94 0.49
C ASN A 101 -5.82 0.20 1.50
N PHE A 102 -6.49 1.30 1.14
CA PHE A 102 -6.62 2.45 2.03
C PHE A 102 -7.59 2.19 3.19
N ILE A 103 -8.67 1.46 2.98
CA ILE A 103 -9.56 1.09 4.09
C ILE A 103 -8.83 0.21 5.11
N GLU A 104 -8.03 -0.77 4.66
CA GLU A 104 -7.21 -1.56 5.57
C GLU A 104 -6.21 -0.69 6.33
N TYR A 105 -5.51 0.21 5.65
CA TYR A 105 -4.59 1.16 6.25
C TYR A 105 -5.29 2.07 7.28
N PHE A 106 -6.49 2.56 6.95
CA PHE A 106 -7.31 3.40 7.83
C PHE A 106 -7.72 2.66 9.11
N LEU A 107 -8.17 1.42 8.97
CA LEU A 107 -8.62 0.59 10.09
C LEU A 107 -7.47 0.21 11.04
N ARG A 108 -6.25 0.04 10.52
CA ARG A 108 -5.06 -0.28 11.32
C ARG A 108 -4.75 0.78 12.38
N ALA A 109 -5.11 2.04 12.17
CA ALA A 109 -4.95 3.10 13.17
C ALA A 109 -5.66 2.78 14.51
N ASN A 110 -6.72 1.98 14.45
CA ASN A 110 -7.52 1.52 15.59
C ASN A 110 -7.22 0.07 15.99
N ASP A 111 -6.09 -0.51 15.55
CA ASP A 111 -5.73 -1.92 15.76
C ASP A 111 -6.76 -2.90 15.17
N VAL A 112 -7.46 -2.51 14.10
CA VAL A 112 -8.44 -3.34 13.40
C VAL A 112 -7.80 -4.00 12.18
N VAL A 113 -7.86 -5.33 12.15
CA VAL A 113 -7.55 -6.13 10.95
C VAL A 113 -8.86 -6.36 10.21
N MET A 114 -8.99 -5.87 8.97
CA MET A 114 -10.24 -5.91 8.21
C MET A 114 -10.70 -7.35 7.96
N PHE A 115 -9.80 -8.21 7.50
CA PHE A 115 -10.11 -9.59 7.17
C PHE A 115 -9.62 -10.53 8.28
N GLU A 116 -10.49 -10.79 9.23
CA GLU A 116 -10.27 -11.81 10.26
C GLU A 116 -10.82 -13.18 9.81
N ASP A 117 -10.60 -14.21 10.62
CA ASP A 117 -11.02 -15.58 10.32
C ASP A 117 -12.55 -15.71 10.15
N GLY A 118 -13.02 -15.64 8.90
CA GLY A 118 -14.41 -15.83 8.50
C GLY A 118 -15.35 -14.66 8.80
N LYS A 119 -14.84 -13.45 9.05
CA LYS A 119 -15.64 -12.24 9.27
C LYS A 119 -14.85 -10.97 8.96
N LEU A 120 -15.53 -9.82 8.92
CA LEU A 120 -14.85 -8.53 9.00
C LEU A 120 -14.52 -8.19 10.47
N GLY A 121 -13.31 -7.69 10.69
CA GLY A 121 -12.86 -7.19 11.99
C GLY A 121 -13.44 -5.84 12.35
N GLY A 122 -13.24 -5.41 13.59
CA GLY A 122 -13.75 -4.15 14.09
C GLY A 122 -15.26 -4.11 14.28
N THR A 123 -15.84 -2.94 14.12
CA THR A 123 -17.26 -2.64 14.29
C THR A 123 -17.81 -1.89 13.09
N ALA A 124 -19.13 -1.83 12.92
CA ALA A 124 -19.73 -1.03 11.84
C ALA A 124 -19.32 0.45 11.88
N ASP A 125 -19.11 1.02 13.08
CA ASP A 125 -18.72 2.42 13.24
C ASP A 125 -17.33 2.73 12.68
N ASP A 126 -16.41 1.75 12.67
CA ASP A 126 -15.08 1.90 12.04
C ASP A 126 -15.24 2.11 10.53
N TYR A 127 -16.11 1.34 9.89
CA TYR A 127 -16.42 1.47 8.45
C TYR A 127 -17.24 2.74 8.15
N VAL A 128 -18.18 3.12 9.02
CA VAL A 128 -18.89 4.41 8.91
C VAL A 128 -17.90 5.56 8.89
N SER A 129 -16.90 5.54 9.77
CA SER A 129 -15.86 6.57 9.85
C SER A 129 -15.04 6.68 8.56
N TYR A 130 -14.77 5.57 7.90
CA TYR A 130 -14.12 5.55 6.58
C TYR A 130 -14.97 6.23 5.50
N PHE A 131 -16.24 5.83 5.35
CA PHE A 131 -17.13 6.41 4.34
C PHE A 131 -17.43 7.90 4.59
N LYS A 132 -17.36 8.37 5.84
CA LYS A 132 -17.51 9.79 6.15
C LYS A 132 -16.44 10.66 5.49
N LEU A 133 -15.25 10.18 5.24
CA LEU A 133 -14.22 10.91 4.48
C LEU A 133 -14.74 11.29 3.09
N TYR A 134 -15.41 10.37 2.42
CA TYR A 134 -16.00 10.59 1.09
C TYR A 134 -17.22 11.49 1.16
N GLU A 135 -18.18 11.16 2.04
CA GLU A 135 -19.43 11.94 2.18
C GLU A 135 -19.15 13.40 2.52
N ASP A 136 -18.33 13.64 3.56
CA ASP A 136 -17.99 14.98 4.01
C ASP A 136 -17.14 15.71 2.96
N GLY A 137 -16.20 15.01 2.31
CA GLY A 137 -15.36 15.59 1.27
C GLY A 137 -16.11 16.00 0.00
N ILE A 138 -17.08 15.22 -0.43
CA ILE A 138 -17.99 15.55 -1.54
C ILE A 138 -18.87 16.74 -1.14
N LYS A 139 -19.48 16.70 0.04
CA LYS A 139 -20.34 17.77 0.55
C LYS A 139 -19.60 19.10 0.70
N ASP A 140 -18.38 19.07 1.21
CA ASP A 140 -17.52 20.24 1.39
C ASP A 140 -16.82 20.67 0.08
N GLY A 141 -16.89 19.86 -0.99
CA GLY A 141 -16.43 20.18 -2.33
C GLY A 141 -14.91 20.06 -2.57
N TRP A 142 -14.17 19.41 -1.66
CA TRP A 142 -12.73 19.21 -1.81
C TRP A 142 -12.35 17.81 -2.37
N VAL A 143 -13.27 16.83 -2.41
CA VAL A 143 -13.06 15.53 -3.07
C VAL A 143 -13.39 15.64 -4.56
N VAL A 144 -12.70 14.88 -5.41
CA VAL A 144 -12.95 14.79 -6.86
C VAL A 144 -14.40 14.41 -7.14
N ASP A 145 -14.93 14.91 -8.27
CA ASP A 145 -16.30 14.63 -8.66
C ASP A 145 -16.50 13.14 -8.97
N PRO A 146 -17.63 12.53 -8.52
CA PRO A 146 -17.88 11.10 -8.73
C PRO A 146 -18.00 10.69 -10.21
N SER A 147 -18.21 11.61 -11.15
CA SER A 147 -18.14 11.31 -12.59
C SER A 147 -16.83 10.63 -13.00
N ILE A 148 -15.77 10.82 -12.23
CA ILE A 148 -14.48 10.16 -12.43
C ILE A 148 -14.57 8.63 -12.53
N PHE A 149 -15.52 8.01 -11.81
CA PHE A 149 -15.75 6.56 -11.86
C PHE A 149 -16.28 6.10 -13.22
N ALA A 150 -16.99 6.96 -13.94
CA ALA A 150 -17.58 6.66 -15.25
C ALA A 150 -16.69 7.09 -16.42
N GLU A 151 -15.83 8.10 -16.22
CA GLU A 151 -15.06 8.74 -17.29
C GLU A 151 -13.63 8.19 -17.42
N ARG A 152 -13.16 7.42 -16.44
CA ARG A 152 -11.77 6.98 -16.36
C ARG A 152 -11.65 5.49 -16.06
N THR A 153 -10.59 4.88 -16.56
CA THR A 153 -10.23 3.52 -16.20
C THR A 153 -9.50 3.52 -14.86
N ILE A 154 -10.18 3.07 -13.82
CA ILE A 154 -9.62 2.94 -12.47
C ILE A 154 -8.37 2.05 -12.52
N GLY A 155 -7.30 2.49 -11.85
CA GLY A 155 -6.01 1.78 -11.83
C GLY A 155 -5.09 2.08 -13.02
N SER A 156 -5.54 2.83 -14.04
CA SER A 156 -4.64 3.32 -15.10
C SER A 156 -3.85 4.52 -14.61
N VAL A 157 -2.52 4.43 -14.63
CA VAL A 157 -1.61 5.52 -14.25
C VAL A 157 -1.83 6.75 -15.13
N GLU A 158 -2.02 6.56 -16.43
CA GLU A 158 -2.20 7.63 -17.40
C GLU A 158 -3.55 8.35 -17.26
N GLN A 159 -4.49 7.72 -16.55
CA GLN A 159 -5.83 8.29 -16.30
C GLN A 159 -6.03 8.66 -14.82
N ASP A 160 -4.98 8.54 -13.99
CA ASP A 160 -5.04 8.99 -12.60
C ASP A 160 -5.41 10.49 -12.55
N PRO A 161 -6.36 10.90 -11.68
CA PRO A 161 -6.77 12.29 -11.55
C PRO A 161 -5.63 13.26 -11.27
N MET A 162 -4.49 12.81 -10.78
CA MET A 162 -3.34 13.65 -10.52
C MET A 162 -2.61 14.07 -11.80
N VAL A 163 -2.63 13.25 -12.85
CA VAL A 163 -1.93 13.50 -14.11
C VAL A 163 -2.85 13.72 -15.30
N TYR A 164 -4.09 13.28 -15.22
CA TYR A 164 -5.07 13.36 -16.29
C TYR A 164 -6.22 14.29 -15.92
N GLY A 165 -6.48 15.27 -16.77
CA GLY A 165 -7.56 16.24 -16.62
C GLY A 165 -7.23 17.53 -17.35
N SER A 166 -8.23 18.37 -17.58
CA SER A 166 -8.10 19.63 -18.36
C SER A 166 -8.08 20.87 -17.48
N ASN A 167 -8.44 20.75 -16.22
CA ASN A 167 -8.51 21.87 -15.28
C ASN A 167 -8.54 21.37 -13.82
N PRO A 168 -8.26 22.22 -12.82
CA PRO A 168 -8.22 21.85 -11.42
C PRO A 168 -9.50 21.20 -10.87
N GLU A 169 -10.68 21.51 -11.42
CA GLU A 169 -11.95 20.90 -10.97
C GLU A 169 -12.03 19.40 -11.26
N THR A 170 -11.33 18.93 -12.28
CA THR A 170 -11.31 17.52 -12.71
C THR A 170 -10.02 16.80 -12.35
N MET A 171 -9.10 17.48 -11.66
CA MET A 171 -7.80 16.95 -11.28
C MET A 171 -7.64 16.89 -9.78
N SER A 172 -6.79 15.97 -9.33
CA SER A 172 -6.36 15.84 -7.95
C SER A 172 -4.96 16.41 -7.76
N TRP A 173 -4.69 16.99 -6.58
CA TRP A 173 -3.34 17.37 -6.19
C TRP A 173 -2.52 16.17 -5.71
N CYS A 174 -3.15 15.04 -5.38
CA CYS A 174 -2.47 13.84 -4.86
C CYS A 174 -3.09 12.55 -5.41
N ALA A 175 -2.34 11.47 -5.25
CA ALA A 175 -2.77 10.10 -5.52
C ALA A 175 -2.28 9.16 -4.42
N PHE A 176 -3.16 8.30 -3.92
CA PHE A 176 -2.82 7.24 -2.96
C PHE A 176 -2.26 6.04 -3.72
N ASN A 177 -0.97 5.82 -3.61
CA ASN A 177 -0.25 4.78 -4.34
C ASN A 177 0.75 4.06 -3.43
N TYR A 178 1.63 3.30 -4.04
CA TYR A 178 2.81 2.72 -3.41
C TYR A 178 4.07 3.31 -4.03
N THR A 179 5.19 3.21 -3.32
CA THR A 179 6.48 3.77 -3.76
C THR A 179 6.92 3.36 -5.16
N ASN A 180 6.58 2.13 -5.59
CA ASN A 180 6.91 1.64 -6.94
C ASN A 180 6.14 2.36 -8.06
N GLN A 181 5.09 3.12 -7.77
CA GLN A 181 4.33 3.87 -8.76
C GLN A 181 4.92 5.26 -9.05
N LEU A 182 5.84 5.74 -8.23
CA LEU A 182 6.40 7.09 -8.38
C LEU A 182 7.00 7.34 -9.77
N THR A 183 7.77 6.40 -10.30
CA THR A 183 8.37 6.51 -11.65
C THR A 183 7.30 6.60 -12.74
N ALA A 184 6.27 5.74 -12.64
CA ALA A 184 5.19 5.72 -13.64
C ALA A 184 4.38 7.02 -13.62
N ILE A 185 4.01 7.51 -12.44
CA ILE A 185 3.27 8.77 -12.27
C ILE A 185 4.11 9.96 -12.75
N ARG A 186 5.41 10.03 -12.43
CA ARG A 186 6.32 11.07 -12.94
C ARG A 186 6.38 11.07 -14.46
N SER A 187 6.43 9.88 -15.06
CA SER A 187 6.47 9.74 -16.52
C SER A 187 5.16 10.15 -17.20
N ALA A 188 4.03 10.03 -16.52
CA ALA A 188 2.71 10.42 -17.00
C ALA A 188 2.38 11.89 -16.69
N ALA A 189 3.11 12.53 -15.79
CA ALA A 189 2.87 13.92 -15.39
C ALA A 189 3.12 14.89 -16.56
N PRO A 190 2.34 15.99 -16.64
CA PRO A 190 2.60 17.05 -17.62
C PRO A 190 4.02 17.64 -17.49
N GLU A 191 4.57 18.12 -18.60
CA GLU A 191 5.88 18.78 -18.62
C GLU A 191 5.95 19.94 -17.61
N GLY A 192 7.00 19.96 -16.79
CA GLY A 192 7.22 20.98 -15.75
C GLY A 192 6.52 20.70 -14.42
N VAL A 193 5.76 19.62 -14.30
CA VAL A 193 5.14 19.20 -13.03
C VAL A 193 6.09 18.27 -12.26
N GLU A 194 6.54 18.70 -11.10
CA GLU A 194 7.30 17.90 -10.15
C GLU A 194 6.33 17.12 -9.24
N ILE A 195 6.51 15.82 -9.19
CA ILE A 195 5.77 14.93 -8.28
C ILE A 195 6.68 14.54 -7.12
N ALA A 196 6.22 14.76 -5.90
CA ALA A 196 6.90 14.35 -4.69
C ALA A 196 6.12 13.27 -3.92
N ILE A 197 6.72 12.76 -2.85
CA ILE A 197 6.23 11.61 -2.09
C ILE A 197 6.16 11.95 -0.61
N THR A 198 5.12 11.45 0.07
CA THR A 198 4.95 11.46 1.52
C THR A 198 4.14 10.24 1.97
N THR A 199 3.93 10.06 3.29
CA THR A 199 3.11 8.97 3.82
C THR A 199 1.61 9.19 3.60
N TRP A 200 0.84 8.10 3.57
CA TRP A 200 -0.62 8.21 3.68
C TRP A 200 -1.01 8.81 5.04
N PRO A 201 -2.07 9.62 5.11
CA PRO A 201 -2.54 10.16 6.37
C PRO A 201 -3.20 9.09 7.24
N SER A 202 -3.02 9.21 8.56
CA SER A 202 -3.62 8.28 9.52
C SER A 202 -3.87 8.94 10.87
N ALA A 203 -4.84 8.44 11.61
CA ALA A 203 -5.04 8.81 13.02
C ALA A 203 -3.85 8.33 13.89
N ASP A 204 -3.20 7.23 13.51
CA ASP A 204 -1.95 6.72 14.12
C ASP A 204 -1.02 6.20 13.01
N PRO A 205 -0.13 7.03 12.46
CA PRO A 205 0.76 6.63 11.36
C PRO A 205 1.63 5.41 11.68
N VAL A 206 2.12 5.27 12.91
CA VAL A 206 2.97 4.13 13.31
C VAL A 206 2.22 2.80 13.21
N LYS A 207 0.94 2.78 13.56
CA LYS A 207 0.10 1.59 13.44
C LYS A 207 -0.31 1.32 12.00
N SER A 208 -0.63 2.37 11.25
CA SER A 208 -1.16 2.24 9.89
C SER A 208 -0.09 1.89 8.87
N ASP A 209 1.08 2.53 8.95
CA ASP A 209 2.15 2.35 7.99
C ASP A 209 2.78 0.95 8.07
N TYR A 210 3.24 0.46 6.94
CA TYR A 210 3.87 -0.85 6.82
C TYR A 210 4.84 -0.92 5.65
N LEU A 211 5.81 -1.80 5.74
CA LEU A 211 6.63 -2.19 4.60
C LEU A 211 5.92 -3.33 3.87
N LYS A 212 5.61 -3.11 2.59
CA LYS A 212 4.91 -4.08 1.74
C LYS A 212 5.92 -4.98 1.03
N PRO A 213 5.90 -6.29 1.26
CA PRO A 213 6.70 -7.21 0.48
C PRO A 213 6.25 -7.19 -0.98
N SER A 214 7.22 -7.20 -1.91
CA SER A 214 6.95 -7.20 -3.36
C SER A 214 6.66 -8.60 -3.89
N GLN A 215 7.68 -9.44 -3.95
CA GLN A 215 7.62 -10.82 -4.42
C GLN A 215 8.42 -11.72 -3.49
N PHE A 216 8.07 -13.00 -3.45
CA PHE A 216 8.72 -13.97 -2.60
C PHE A 216 9.46 -15.04 -3.40
N PHE A 217 10.62 -15.42 -2.91
CA PHE A 217 11.31 -16.64 -3.30
C PHE A 217 11.15 -17.72 -2.24
N ALA A 218 10.96 -18.95 -2.66
CA ALA A 218 10.78 -20.11 -1.80
C ALA A 218 11.51 -21.32 -2.41
N ILE A 219 11.79 -22.34 -1.61
CA ILE A 219 12.32 -23.62 -2.06
C ILE A 219 11.19 -24.63 -2.05
N THR A 220 10.96 -25.29 -3.19
CA THR A 220 9.92 -26.33 -3.25
C THR A 220 10.41 -27.64 -2.61
N LYS A 221 9.50 -28.41 -2.03
CA LYS A 221 9.79 -29.75 -1.47
C LYS A 221 10.38 -30.71 -2.49
N ASP A 222 10.06 -30.55 -3.76
CA ASP A 222 10.57 -31.40 -4.86
C ASP A 222 11.99 -31.02 -5.30
N SER A 223 12.60 -30.00 -4.68
CA SER A 223 13.98 -29.63 -5.00
C SER A 223 14.93 -30.80 -4.69
N ALA A 224 15.68 -31.22 -5.70
CA ALA A 224 16.70 -32.25 -5.51
C ALA A 224 17.92 -31.75 -4.72
N ASN A 225 18.10 -30.43 -4.59
CA ASN A 225 19.26 -29.80 -3.95
C ASN A 225 18.83 -28.59 -3.09
N PRO A 226 18.05 -28.78 -2.02
CA PRO A 226 17.52 -27.68 -1.21
C PRO A 226 18.63 -26.85 -0.53
N ASP A 227 19.74 -27.48 -0.15
CA ASP A 227 20.89 -26.79 0.47
C ASP A 227 21.56 -25.81 -0.51
N GLU A 228 21.69 -26.20 -1.78
CA GLU A 228 22.24 -25.29 -2.80
C GLU A 228 21.21 -24.19 -3.16
N ALA A 229 19.91 -24.51 -3.18
CA ALA A 229 18.85 -23.53 -3.38
C ALA A 229 18.84 -22.49 -2.26
N ALA A 230 19.10 -22.88 -1.02
CA ALA A 230 19.22 -21.95 0.11
C ALA A 230 20.38 -20.95 -0.07
N LYS A 231 21.52 -21.41 -0.58
CA LYS A 231 22.64 -20.51 -0.93
C LYS A 231 22.29 -19.55 -2.07
N VAL A 232 21.47 -19.99 -3.03
CA VAL A 232 20.96 -19.09 -4.10
C VAL A 232 20.02 -18.04 -3.52
N LEU A 233 19.15 -18.40 -2.56
CA LEU A 233 18.31 -17.43 -1.87
C LEU A 233 19.16 -16.39 -1.13
N ASP A 234 20.17 -16.83 -0.38
CA ASP A 234 21.11 -15.92 0.28
C ASP A 234 21.81 -15.00 -0.73
N PHE A 235 22.30 -15.55 -1.84
CA PHE A 235 22.95 -14.77 -2.89
C PHE A 235 22.03 -13.70 -3.48
N ILE A 236 20.76 -14.03 -3.77
CA ILE A 236 19.80 -13.05 -4.30
C ILE A 236 19.51 -11.96 -3.25
N THR A 237 19.41 -12.32 -1.98
CA THR A 237 19.09 -11.41 -0.88
C THR A 237 20.25 -10.48 -0.54
N ASN A 238 21.49 -11.01 -0.50
CA ASN A 238 22.63 -10.35 0.14
C ASN A 238 23.77 -9.97 -0.82
N SER A 239 23.78 -10.47 -2.08
CA SER A 239 24.84 -10.11 -3.02
C SER A 239 24.64 -8.73 -3.61
N VAL A 240 25.59 -7.82 -3.36
CA VAL A 240 25.62 -6.50 -4.00
C VAL A 240 25.75 -6.66 -5.52
N GLU A 241 26.59 -7.58 -6.02
CA GLU A 241 26.76 -7.84 -7.46
C GLU A 241 25.43 -8.24 -8.14
N CYS A 242 24.67 -9.14 -7.53
CA CYS A 242 23.35 -9.54 -8.02
C CYS A 242 22.38 -8.35 -8.06
N ASN A 243 22.32 -7.59 -6.99
CA ASN A 243 21.39 -6.48 -6.86
C ASN A 243 21.81 -5.24 -7.67
N GLU A 244 23.09 -5.09 -8.01
CA GLU A 244 23.55 -4.10 -8.99
C GLU A 244 23.03 -4.38 -10.42
N ILE A 245 22.72 -5.64 -10.73
CA ILE A 245 22.10 -6.01 -12.00
C ILE A 245 20.58 -5.75 -11.95
N LEU A 246 19.95 -6.08 -10.82
CA LEU A 246 18.50 -5.92 -10.63
C LEU A 246 18.09 -4.46 -10.48
N LEU A 247 18.92 -3.62 -9.84
CA LEU A 247 18.68 -2.17 -9.61
C LEU A 247 17.26 -1.85 -9.09
N GLY A 248 16.76 -2.66 -8.16
CA GLY A 248 15.44 -2.43 -7.56
C GLY A 248 14.24 -2.77 -8.45
N GLU A 249 14.43 -3.43 -9.61
CA GLU A 249 13.31 -3.84 -10.50
C GLU A 249 12.24 -4.66 -9.77
N ARG A 250 12.62 -5.36 -8.72
CA ARG A 250 11.72 -6.18 -7.88
C ARG A 250 11.29 -5.50 -6.59
N GLY A 251 11.52 -4.20 -6.44
CA GLY A 251 11.38 -3.41 -5.22
C GLY A 251 12.74 -3.14 -4.60
N ILE A 252 12.76 -2.27 -3.58
CA ILE A 252 13.99 -1.97 -2.84
C ILE A 252 14.47 -3.26 -2.13
N PRO A 253 15.76 -3.64 -2.23
CA PRO A 253 16.26 -4.86 -1.59
C PRO A 253 15.88 -4.96 -0.12
N LEU A 254 15.48 -6.17 0.32
CA LEU A 254 15.13 -6.45 1.72
C LEU A 254 16.31 -6.20 2.66
N SER A 255 17.53 -6.53 2.22
CA SER A 255 18.77 -6.25 2.95
C SER A 255 19.10 -4.75 2.86
N SER A 256 19.05 -4.03 3.99
CA SER A 256 19.34 -2.60 4.04
C SER A 256 20.78 -2.29 3.60
N SER A 257 21.75 -3.14 3.96
CA SER A 257 23.14 -2.97 3.54
C SER A 257 23.34 -3.10 2.04
N VAL A 258 22.56 -3.95 1.38
CA VAL A 258 22.55 -4.08 -0.09
C VAL A 258 21.87 -2.86 -0.72
N ALA A 259 20.71 -2.45 -0.21
CA ALA A 259 20.00 -1.26 -0.68
C ALA A 259 20.91 -0.02 -0.66
N ASP A 260 21.61 0.22 0.45
CA ASP A 260 22.56 1.34 0.60
C ASP A 260 23.72 1.24 -0.39
N SER A 261 24.23 0.02 -0.64
CA SER A 261 25.35 -0.20 -1.55
C SER A 261 25.01 0.06 -3.02
N ILE A 262 23.78 -0.27 -3.44
CA ILE A 262 23.35 -0.08 -4.85
C ILE A 262 22.74 1.30 -5.11
N ALA A 263 22.25 1.99 -4.07
CA ALA A 263 21.59 3.30 -4.19
C ALA A 263 22.33 4.29 -5.10
N PRO A 264 23.67 4.47 -5.01
CA PRO A 264 24.38 5.41 -5.86
C PRO A 264 24.37 5.07 -7.37
N LYS A 265 23.98 3.84 -7.72
CA LYS A 265 23.90 3.37 -9.12
C LYS A 265 22.48 3.42 -9.69
N MET A 266 21.50 3.67 -8.86
CA MET A 266 20.11 3.79 -9.25
C MET A 266 19.78 5.19 -9.77
N ASP A 267 18.67 5.33 -10.49
CA ASP A 267 18.16 6.64 -10.90
C ASP A 267 17.70 7.47 -9.69
N GLU A 268 17.55 8.78 -9.91
CA GLU A 268 17.20 9.74 -8.84
C GLU A 268 15.87 9.40 -8.14
N THR A 269 14.88 8.91 -8.89
CA THR A 269 13.58 8.52 -8.32
C THR A 269 13.72 7.32 -7.40
N SER A 270 14.48 6.32 -7.81
CA SER A 270 14.75 5.14 -6.99
C SER A 270 15.54 5.49 -5.73
N GLN A 271 16.51 6.41 -5.82
CA GLN A 271 17.25 6.90 -4.66
C GLN A 271 16.33 7.64 -3.67
N GLU A 272 15.39 8.44 -4.16
CA GLU A 272 14.39 9.12 -3.34
C GLU A 272 13.47 8.11 -2.64
N VAL A 273 13.04 7.06 -3.33
CA VAL A 273 12.23 5.97 -2.74
C VAL A 273 13.00 5.24 -1.64
N ILE A 274 14.27 4.91 -1.85
CA ILE A 274 15.11 4.29 -0.81
C ILE A 274 15.19 5.19 0.42
N LYS A 275 15.46 6.47 0.21
CA LYS A 275 15.54 7.46 1.29
C LYS A 275 14.20 7.58 2.03
N PHE A 276 13.09 7.66 1.32
CA PHE A 276 11.75 7.72 1.91
C PHE A 276 11.47 6.47 2.77
N ILE A 277 11.73 5.27 2.25
CA ILE A 277 11.54 4.03 3.00
C ILE A 277 12.43 4.00 4.26
N ASN A 278 13.70 4.34 4.14
CA ASN A 278 14.64 4.25 5.26
C ASN A 278 14.42 5.34 6.32
N ASP A 279 14.22 6.58 5.90
CA ASP A 279 14.18 7.73 6.81
C ASP A 279 12.79 7.99 7.38
N VAL A 280 11.72 7.65 6.63
CA VAL A 280 10.35 8.03 6.99
C VAL A 280 9.52 6.82 7.43
N VAL A 281 9.51 5.74 6.65
CA VAL A 281 8.60 4.62 6.87
C VAL A 281 9.16 3.60 7.86
N SER A 282 10.41 3.14 7.69
CA SER A 282 10.97 2.02 8.47
C SER A 282 10.96 2.23 9.97
N GLY A 283 11.10 3.47 10.45
CA GLY A 283 11.04 3.80 11.87
C GLY A 283 9.65 4.08 12.43
N ASN A 284 8.64 4.13 11.55
CA ASN A 284 7.25 4.51 11.87
C ASN A 284 6.23 3.55 11.25
N SER A 285 6.56 2.27 11.18
CA SER A 285 5.70 1.24 10.59
C SER A 285 5.50 0.07 11.54
N SER A 286 4.50 -0.75 11.24
CA SER A 286 4.21 -1.99 11.93
C SER A 286 4.08 -3.13 10.91
N GLN A 287 3.99 -4.36 11.40
CA GLN A 287 3.87 -5.52 10.52
C GLN A 287 2.61 -5.42 9.63
N ILE A 288 2.75 -5.69 8.34
CA ILE A 288 1.62 -5.74 7.41
C ILE A 288 0.57 -6.77 7.87
N ASN A 289 -0.71 -6.49 7.62
CA ASN A 289 -1.77 -7.44 7.91
C ASN A 289 -1.51 -8.80 7.24
N PRO A 290 -2.00 -9.90 7.84
CA PRO A 290 -1.98 -11.20 7.18
C PRO A 290 -2.63 -11.13 5.78
N PRO A 291 -2.27 -12.03 4.85
CA PRO A 291 -2.95 -12.13 3.57
C PRO A 291 -4.46 -12.26 3.76
N ALA A 292 -5.22 -11.50 2.97
CA ALA A 292 -6.67 -11.52 3.04
C ALA A 292 -7.23 -12.94 2.82
N ALA A 293 -8.23 -13.31 3.60
CA ALA A 293 -8.88 -14.60 3.53
C ALA A 293 -9.80 -14.75 2.30
N ASP A 294 -10.26 -15.97 2.03
CA ASP A 294 -11.24 -16.23 0.98
C ASP A 294 -12.52 -15.39 1.19
N GLY A 295 -13.01 -14.78 0.13
CA GLY A 295 -14.15 -13.85 0.16
C GLY A 295 -13.74 -12.37 0.16
N SER A 296 -12.48 -12.04 0.37
CA SER A 296 -12.01 -10.65 0.38
C SER A 296 -12.25 -9.93 -0.95
N SER A 297 -12.11 -10.62 -2.09
CA SER A 297 -12.37 -10.01 -3.39
C SER A 297 -13.82 -9.55 -3.55
N GLU A 298 -14.77 -10.38 -3.12
CA GLU A 298 -16.20 -10.03 -3.18
C GLU A 298 -16.54 -8.89 -2.18
N VAL A 299 -15.85 -8.82 -1.04
CA VAL A 299 -15.98 -7.70 -0.11
C VAL A 299 -15.41 -6.42 -0.72
N ASN A 300 -14.29 -6.50 -1.43
CA ASN A 300 -13.70 -5.34 -2.11
C ASN A 300 -14.60 -4.85 -3.27
N ASP A 301 -15.24 -5.75 -4.02
CA ASP A 301 -16.25 -5.36 -5.01
C ASP A 301 -17.44 -4.62 -4.37
N LEU A 302 -17.90 -5.09 -3.19
CA LEU A 302 -18.94 -4.41 -2.42
C LEU A 302 -18.45 -3.04 -1.93
N LEU A 303 -17.24 -2.93 -1.40
CA LEU A 303 -16.62 -1.68 -0.95
C LEU A 303 -16.62 -0.65 -2.08
N ASN A 304 -16.06 -1.00 -3.25
CA ASN A 304 -15.97 -0.10 -4.40
C ASN A 304 -17.35 0.42 -4.84
N LYS A 305 -18.36 -0.46 -4.85
CA LYS A 305 -19.73 -0.08 -5.14
C LYS A 305 -20.31 0.90 -4.12
N LEU A 306 -20.06 0.68 -2.84
CA LEU A 306 -20.56 1.55 -1.77
C LEU A 306 -19.84 2.91 -1.77
N GLU A 307 -18.54 2.95 -2.04
CA GLU A 307 -17.79 4.21 -2.22
C GLU A 307 -18.41 5.04 -3.35
N GLU A 308 -18.68 4.43 -4.50
CA GLU A 308 -19.32 5.10 -5.62
C GLU A 308 -20.70 5.64 -5.23
N GLN A 309 -21.53 4.83 -4.56
CA GLN A 309 -22.86 5.25 -4.12
C GLN A 309 -22.83 6.41 -3.11
N VAL A 310 -21.89 6.42 -2.17
CA VAL A 310 -21.69 7.52 -1.23
C VAL A 310 -21.25 8.77 -1.98
N CYS A 311 -20.29 8.69 -2.90
CA CYS A 311 -19.81 9.81 -3.69
C CYS A 311 -20.92 10.43 -4.58
N TYR A 312 -21.83 9.62 -5.13
CA TYR A 312 -23.01 10.09 -5.87
C TYR A 312 -24.17 10.58 -4.97
N GLY A 313 -24.03 10.53 -3.63
CA GLY A 313 -25.08 10.89 -2.70
C GLY A 313 -26.31 9.97 -2.76
N GLN A 314 -26.14 8.75 -3.27
CA GLN A 314 -27.20 7.72 -3.34
C GLN A 314 -27.32 6.94 -2.03
N MET A 315 -26.32 7.04 -1.16
CA MET A 315 -26.25 6.37 0.13
C MET A 315 -25.52 7.25 1.13
N THR A 316 -25.92 7.18 2.41
CA THR A 316 -25.20 7.86 3.49
C THR A 316 -23.96 7.06 3.89
N ALA A 317 -22.96 7.73 4.48
CA ALA A 317 -21.80 7.05 5.06
C ALA A 317 -22.20 6.04 6.14
N GLU A 318 -23.23 6.36 6.93
CA GLU A 318 -23.78 5.46 7.96
C GLU A 318 -24.33 4.17 7.35
N ASP A 319 -25.22 4.28 6.34
CA ASP A 319 -25.80 3.11 5.67
C ASP A 319 -24.72 2.28 4.97
N ALA A 320 -23.76 2.93 4.30
CA ALA A 320 -22.67 2.25 3.60
C ALA A 320 -21.75 1.47 4.57
N GLY A 321 -21.37 2.06 5.68
CA GLY A 321 -20.56 1.41 6.71
C GLY A 321 -21.26 0.20 7.33
N TRP A 322 -22.53 0.35 7.71
CA TRP A 322 -23.34 -0.74 8.23
C TRP A 322 -23.55 -1.85 7.20
N GLN A 323 -23.78 -1.49 5.93
CA GLN A 323 -23.96 -2.46 4.85
C GLN A 323 -22.67 -3.23 4.58
N LEU A 324 -21.53 -2.55 4.46
CA LEU A 324 -20.23 -3.21 4.25
C LEU A 324 -19.93 -4.19 5.39
N PHE A 325 -20.08 -3.75 6.64
CA PHE A 325 -19.80 -4.61 7.80
C PHE A 325 -20.72 -5.83 7.84
N THR A 326 -22.02 -5.65 7.60
CA THR A 326 -23.01 -6.73 7.70
C THR A 326 -22.94 -7.70 6.54
N GLU A 327 -22.93 -7.21 5.30
CA GLU A 327 -22.90 -8.04 4.11
C GLU A 327 -21.51 -8.64 3.88
N GLY A 328 -20.45 -7.87 4.12
CA GLY A 328 -19.08 -8.34 4.05
C GLY A 328 -18.81 -9.49 5.02
N SER A 329 -19.29 -9.38 6.28
CA SER A 329 -19.18 -10.50 7.24
C SER A 329 -19.91 -11.74 6.75
N LYS A 330 -21.10 -11.62 6.16
CA LYS A 330 -21.83 -12.77 5.58
C LYS A 330 -21.09 -13.41 4.40
N ILE A 331 -20.46 -12.59 3.56
CA ILE A 331 -19.62 -13.07 2.44
C ILE A 331 -18.48 -13.93 3.01
N MET A 332 -17.74 -13.40 3.98
CA MET A 332 -16.61 -14.09 4.62
C MET A 332 -17.06 -15.40 5.29
N GLU A 333 -18.14 -15.38 6.06
CA GLU A 333 -18.71 -16.60 6.68
C GLU A 333 -19.09 -17.67 5.65
N SER A 334 -19.65 -17.27 4.51
CA SER A 334 -20.06 -18.20 3.46
C SER A 334 -18.87 -18.94 2.83
N LYS A 335 -17.72 -18.30 2.73
CA LYS A 335 -16.48 -18.85 2.16
C LYS A 335 -15.75 -19.76 3.15
N LYS A 336 -15.76 -19.43 4.45
CA LYS A 336 -15.18 -20.27 5.48
C LYS A 336 -15.80 -21.70 5.53
N ASN A 337 -17.03 -21.83 5.10
CA ASN A 337 -17.79 -23.08 5.15
C ASN A 337 -17.73 -23.90 3.83
N GLN A 338 -16.97 -23.46 2.83
CA GLN A 338 -16.72 -24.15 1.56
C GLN A 338 -15.36 -24.83 1.57
#